data_080462012c2ad1ff92fce7453f056a77
#
_entry.id   080462012c2ad1ff92fce7453f056a77
#
_cell.length_a   1.000
_cell.length_b   1.000
_cell.length_c   1.000
_cell.angle_alpha   90.00
_cell.angle_beta   90.00
_cell.angle_gamma   90.00
#
_symmetry.space_group_name_H-M   'P 1'
#
loop_
_entity.id
_entity.type
_entity.pdbx_description
1 polymer ?
#
loop_
_entity_poly.entity_id
_entity_poly.type
_entity_poly.pdbx_seq_one_letter_code
_entity_poly.pdbx_strand_id
1 'polypeptide(L)'
;MEINKVALKAFYDLHKEDYLRRRYSGDAKLWDELYKWDILPRLNKELAQYQSVTKESVAEVARILTHHTSTSNFANWRDIDDLKDFLQRPNAHAVINELWRAMPESVDQNIDSAGAMTQFLMSDKKFAPSTWAYLLAARDCHSFALYRDVVMKQVAEICGIDKPAAVSQGKKYALVNDTALYLGELMQRDVSEESYIQALNGQDFLWVVLMYSED
;
A
#
# COMPACT_ATOMS: atom_id res chain seq x y z
N MET A 1 15.49 5.41 2.49
CA MET A 1 16.00 4.43 3.49
C MET A 1 16.23 3.16 2.71
N GLU A 2 17.32 2.47 2.94
CA GLU A 2 17.65 1.25 2.21
C GLU A 2 17.26 0.02 3.06
N ILE A 3 16.66 -0.99 2.43
CA ILE A 3 16.26 -2.22 3.11
C ILE A 3 17.47 -3.12 3.37
N ASN A 4 17.48 -3.79 4.52
CA ASN A 4 18.49 -4.82 4.84
C ASN A 4 18.03 -6.19 4.32
N LYS A 5 18.36 -6.51 3.07
CA LYS A 5 17.96 -7.77 2.42
C LYS A 5 18.38 -9.02 3.17
N VAL A 6 19.53 -8.98 3.87
CA VAL A 6 20.01 -10.14 4.66
C VAL A 6 19.10 -10.37 5.87
N ALA A 7 18.80 -9.31 6.62
CA ALA A 7 17.90 -9.40 7.76
C ALA A 7 16.49 -9.82 7.34
N LEU A 8 15.97 -9.23 6.26
CA LEU A 8 14.64 -9.56 5.73
C LEU A 8 14.56 -11.01 5.23
N LYS A 9 15.62 -11.52 4.59
CA LYS A 9 15.65 -12.92 4.19
C LYS A 9 15.65 -13.86 5.40
N ALA A 10 16.44 -13.57 6.44
CA ALA A 10 16.43 -14.34 7.68
C ALA A 10 15.05 -14.30 8.36
N PHE A 11 14.41 -13.13 8.39
CA PHE A 11 13.04 -12.96 8.89
C PHE A 11 12.04 -13.80 8.08
N TYR A 12 12.12 -13.76 6.74
CA TYR A 12 11.29 -14.60 5.89
C TYR A 12 11.46 -16.09 6.16
N ASP A 13 12.72 -16.58 6.15
CA ASP A 13 13.03 -17.99 6.37
C ASP A 13 12.53 -18.49 7.73
N LEU A 14 12.53 -17.64 8.75
CA LEU A 14 12.04 -17.96 10.10
C LEU A 14 10.51 -18.13 10.16
N HIS A 15 9.76 -17.33 9.40
CA HIS A 15 8.31 -17.20 9.56
C HIS A 15 7.49 -17.80 8.41
N LYS A 16 8.10 -18.19 7.29
CA LYS A 16 7.39 -18.59 6.08
C LYS A 16 6.48 -19.80 6.28
N GLU A 17 6.91 -20.79 7.02
CA GLU A 17 6.15 -22.04 7.23
C GLU A 17 4.87 -21.75 8.04
N ASP A 18 4.97 -20.93 9.09
CA ASP A 18 3.82 -20.52 9.88
C ASP A 18 2.86 -19.65 9.07
N TYR A 19 3.39 -18.69 8.30
CA TYR A 19 2.58 -17.88 7.41
C TYR A 19 1.80 -18.71 6.38
N LEU A 20 2.46 -19.65 5.69
CA LEU A 20 1.82 -20.51 4.70
C LEU A 20 0.73 -21.39 5.34
N ARG A 21 1.01 -21.94 6.52
CA ARG A 21 0.04 -22.70 7.31
C ARG A 21 -1.22 -21.86 7.62
N ARG A 22 -1.05 -20.60 8.04
CA ARG A 22 -2.16 -19.66 8.32
C ARG A 22 -2.93 -19.34 7.05
N ARG A 23 -2.24 -18.90 6.00
CA ARG A 23 -2.85 -18.51 4.72
C ARG A 23 -3.71 -19.61 4.11
N TYR A 24 -3.29 -20.84 4.16
CA TYR A 24 -4.00 -21.98 3.57
C TYR A 24 -4.86 -22.77 4.58
N SER A 25 -5.03 -22.27 5.81
CA SER A 25 -5.83 -22.91 6.85
C SER A 25 -7.33 -22.98 6.53
N GLY A 26 -7.84 -21.98 5.78
CA GLY A 26 -9.28 -21.75 5.61
C GLY A 26 -9.96 -21.14 6.84
N ASP A 27 -9.21 -20.78 7.88
CA ASP A 27 -9.72 -20.15 9.11
C ASP A 27 -9.50 -18.64 9.06
N ALA A 28 -10.60 -17.89 9.00
CA ALA A 28 -10.57 -16.41 8.98
C ALA A 28 -9.93 -15.80 10.24
N LYS A 29 -9.84 -16.52 11.37
CA LYS A 29 -9.12 -16.04 12.55
C LYS A 29 -7.61 -16.03 12.35
N LEU A 30 -7.11 -16.93 11.52
CA LEU A 30 -5.69 -17.05 11.21
C LEU A 30 -5.29 -16.22 10.00
N TRP A 31 -6.21 -16.03 9.05
CA TRP A 31 -5.99 -15.26 7.83
C TRP A 31 -7.32 -14.75 7.25
N ASP A 32 -7.53 -13.43 7.28
CA ASP A 32 -8.75 -12.75 6.76
C ASP A 32 -8.35 -11.61 5.81
N GLU A 33 -7.54 -11.93 4.80
CA GLU A 33 -6.98 -10.94 3.90
C GLU A 33 -7.50 -11.09 2.45
N LEU A 34 -8.35 -12.09 2.19
CA LEU A 34 -8.83 -12.45 0.85
C LEU A 34 -9.47 -11.27 0.09
N TYR A 35 -10.14 -10.35 0.79
CA TYR A 35 -10.76 -9.17 0.20
C TYR A 35 -9.78 -8.30 -0.61
N LYS A 36 -8.49 -8.32 -0.26
CA LYS A 36 -7.45 -7.56 -0.97
C LYS A 36 -7.24 -8.10 -2.38
N TRP A 37 -7.21 -9.43 -2.54
CA TRP A 37 -7.09 -10.12 -3.83
C TRP A 37 -8.33 -10.00 -4.71
N ASP A 38 -9.49 -9.76 -4.11
CA ASP A 38 -10.73 -9.50 -4.86
C ASP A 38 -10.81 -8.03 -5.30
N ILE A 39 -10.59 -7.10 -4.38
CA ILE A 39 -10.86 -5.68 -4.63
C ILE A 39 -9.74 -4.99 -5.41
N LEU A 40 -8.45 -5.16 -5.02
CA LEU A 40 -7.36 -4.40 -5.64
C LEU A 40 -7.16 -4.72 -7.12
N PRO A 41 -7.13 -5.99 -7.58
CA PRO A 41 -7.04 -6.28 -9.01
C PRO A 41 -8.22 -5.76 -9.82
N ARG A 42 -9.43 -5.73 -9.24
CA ARG A 42 -10.60 -5.13 -9.87
C ARG A 42 -10.45 -3.63 -10.02
N LEU A 43 -10.00 -2.91 -8.99
CA LEU A 43 -9.70 -1.48 -9.05
C LEU A 43 -8.62 -1.19 -10.11
N ASN A 44 -7.55 -1.98 -10.15
CA ASN A 44 -6.52 -1.84 -11.18
C ASN A 44 -7.12 -1.93 -12.58
N LYS A 45 -7.97 -2.92 -12.83
CA LYS A 45 -8.64 -3.11 -14.12
C LYS A 45 -9.55 -1.92 -14.47
N GLU A 46 -10.35 -1.45 -13.51
CA GLU A 46 -11.25 -0.30 -13.72
C GLU A 46 -10.46 1.00 -13.95
N LEU A 47 -9.35 1.20 -13.24
CA LEU A 47 -8.52 2.40 -13.35
C LEU A 47 -7.57 2.37 -14.56
N ALA A 48 -7.29 1.20 -15.16
CA ALA A 48 -6.38 1.06 -16.29
C ALA A 48 -6.79 1.89 -17.53
N GLN A 49 -8.10 2.16 -17.70
CA GLN A 49 -8.61 3.00 -18.79
C GLN A 49 -8.20 4.49 -18.67
N TYR A 50 -7.80 4.95 -17.47
CA TYR A 50 -7.37 6.31 -17.24
C TYR A 50 -5.83 6.39 -17.24
N GLN A 51 -5.22 6.63 -18.42
CA GLN A 51 -3.77 6.87 -18.49
C GLN A 51 -3.38 8.14 -17.75
N SER A 52 -4.25 9.15 -17.78
CA SER A 52 -4.20 10.35 -16.93
C SER A 52 -5.61 10.73 -16.50
N VAL A 53 -5.73 11.28 -15.30
CA VAL A 53 -6.99 11.81 -14.77
C VAL A 53 -7.14 13.24 -15.25
N THR A 54 -8.29 13.57 -15.85
CA THR A 54 -8.64 14.92 -16.31
C THR A 54 -9.69 15.53 -15.39
N LYS A 55 -10.02 16.80 -15.61
CA LYS A 55 -11.12 17.47 -14.88
C LYS A 55 -12.46 16.78 -15.11
N GLU A 56 -12.66 16.23 -16.29
CA GLU A 56 -13.89 15.54 -16.70
C GLU A 56 -13.96 14.13 -16.09
N SER A 57 -12.83 13.44 -15.97
CA SER A 57 -12.78 12.06 -15.48
C SER A 57 -12.60 11.92 -13.97
N VAL A 58 -12.19 12.99 -13.27
CA VAL A 58 -11.86 12.89 -11.83
C VAL A 58 -13.05 12.45 -10.98
N ALA A 59 -14.28 12.82 -11.34
CA ALA A 59 -15.47 12.40 -10.61
C ALA A 59 -15.71 10.88 -10.71
N GLU A 60 -15.47 10.28 -11.88
CA GLU A 60 -15.63 8.85 -12.07
C GLU A 60 -14.47 8.08 -11.40
N VAL A 61 -13.25 8.59 -11.49
CA VAL A 61 -12.10 8.04 -10.74
C VAL A 61 -12.36 8.08 -9.23
N ALA A 62 -12.92 9.18 -8.73
CA ALA A 62 -13.32 9.31 -7.33
C ALA A 62 -14.35 8.24 -6.93
N ARG A 63 -15.37 8.02 -7.77
CA ARG A 63 -16.39 7.00 -7.56
C ARG A 63 -15.74 5.60 -7.47
N ILE A 64 -14.86 5.25 -8.40
CA ILE A 64 -14.15 3.97 -8.41
C ILE A 64 -13.34 3.80 -7.12
N LEU A 65 -12.54 4.79 -6.75
CA LEU A 65 -11.68 4.74 -5.57
C LEU A 65 -12.44 4.68 -4.24
N THR A 66 -13.65 5.26 -4.15
CA THR A 66 -14.37 5.39 -2.88
C THR A 66 -15.56 4.44 -2.72
N HIS A 67 -15.96 3.73 -3.77
CA HIS A 67 -17.12 2.82 -3.72
C HIS A 67 -16.92 1.63 -2.78
N HIS A 68 -15.70 1.10 -2.67
CA HIS A 68 -15.38 -0.10 -1.89
C HIS A 68 -14.91 0.19 -0.46
N THR A 69 -14.84 1.44 -0.06
CA THR A 69 -14.22 1.84 1.22
C THR A 69 -15.02 1.46 2.46
N SER A 70 -16.31 1.20 2.31
CA SER A 70 -17.17 0.72 3.41
C SER A 70 -17.00 -0.76 3.72
N THR A 71 -16.41 -1.53 2.80
CA THR A 71 -16.25 -2.99 2.90
C THR A 71 -14.80 -3.43 3.00
N SER A 72 -13.86 -2.50 3.01
CA SER A 72 -12.43 -2.78 2.98
C SER A 72 -11.67 -1.97 4.04
N ASN A 73 -10.61 -2.55 4.57
CA ASN A 73 -9.74 -1.93 5.58
C ASN A 73 -8.41 -1.43 4.98
N PHE A 74 -8.47 -0.75 3.82
CA PHE A 74 -7.26 -0.25 3.12
C PHE A 74 -6.66 1.00 3.78
N ALA A 75 -7.53 1.90 4.27
CA ALA A 75 -7.15 3.12 4.98
C ALA A 75 -8.15 3.41 6.10
N ASN A 76 -7.80 4.34 7.01
CA ASN A 76 -8.72 4.76 8.07
C ASN A 76 -9.96 5.42 7.45
N TRP A 77 -11.15 5.19 7.99
CA TRP A 77 -12.39 5.76 7.47
C TRP A 77 -12.38 7.29 7.40
N ARG A 78 -11.71 7.97 8.35
CA ARG A 78 -11.56 9.43 8.33
C ARG A 78 -10.71 9.90 7.14
N ASP A 79 -9.63 9.15 6.85
CA ASP A 79 -8.77 9.45 5.71
C ASP A 79 -9.52 9.26 4.39
N ILE A 80 -10.46 8.30 4.33
CA ILE A 80 -11.33 8.08 3.17
C ILE A 80 -12.33 9.21 3.00
N ASP A 81 -12.91 9.75 4.07
CA ASP A 81 -13.81 10.89 3.99
C ASP A 81 -13.04 12.16 3.55
N ASP A 82 -11.83 12.37 4.09
CA ASP A 82 -10.95 13.45 3.63
C ASP A 82 -10.55 13.27 2.15
N LEU A 83 -10.35 12.04 1.69
CA LEU A 83 -10.09 11.74 0.29
C LEU A 83 -11.30 12.06 -0.60
N LYS A 84 -12.53 11.74 -0.17
CA LYS A 84 -13.76 12.10 -0.91
C LYS A 84 -13.87 13.61 -1.08
N ASP A 85 -13.66 14.37 0.00
CA ASP A 85 -13.67 15.83 -0.02
C ASP A 85 -12.60 16.39 -0.96
N PHE A 86 -11.37 15.83 -0.87
CA PHE A 86 -10.26 16.23 -1.73
C PHE A 86 -10.55 16.01 -3.21
N LEU A 87 -11.09 14.85 -3.58
CA LEU A 87 -11.38 14.51 -4.99
C LEU A 87 -12.44 15.42 -5.64
N GLN A 88 -13.20 16.17 -4.84
CA GLN A 88 -14.13 17.20 -5.32
C GLN A 88 -13.46 18.58 -5.53
N ARG A 89 -12.20 18.77 -5.09
CA ARG A 89 -11.52 20.05 -5.21
C ARG A 89 -11.04 20.32 -6.64
N PRO A 90 -11.05 21.58 -7.07
CA PRO A 90 -10.37 21.97 -8.30
C PRO A 90 -8.92 21.52 -8.28
N ASN A 91 -8.43 20.96 -9.39
CA ASN A 91 -7.06 20.46 -9.54
C ASN A 91 -6.69 19.19 -8.74
N ALA A 92 -7.63 18.50 -8.06
CA ALA A 92 -7.38 17.18 -7.47
C ALA A 92 -6.79 16.18 -8.50
N HIS A 93 -7.26 16.24 -9.75
CA HIS A 93 -6.73 15.43 -10.85
C HIS A 93 -5.21 15.58 -11.05
N ALA A 94 -4.66 16.79 -10.84
CA ALA A 94 -3.21 17.02 -10.99
C ALA A 94 -2.40 16.30 -9.91
N VAL A 95 -2.92 16.25 -8.68
CA VAL A 95 -2.28 15.53 -7.56
C VAL A 95 -2.32 14.02 -7.80
N ILE A 96 -3.45 13.50 -8.26
CA ILE A 96 -3.57 12.07 -8.61
C ILE A 96 -2.60 11.71 -9.74
N ASN A 97 -2.48 12.53 -10.77
CA ASN A 97 -1.54 12.30 -11.85
C ASN A 97 -0.08 12.35 -11.38
N GLU A 98 0.27 13.27 -10.47
CA GLU A 98 1.60 13.32 -9.89
C GLU A 98 1.91 12.04 -9.12
N LEU A 99 0.97 11.55 -8.30
CA LEU A 99 1.11 10.32 -7.57
C LEU A 99 1.21 9.10 -8.51
N TRP A 100 0.37 9.02 -9.55
CA TRP A 100 0.30 7.87 -10.46
C TRP A 100 1.43 7.81 -11.49
N ARG A 101 2.32 8.81 -11.54
CA ARG A 101 3.61 8.74 -12.25
C ARG A 101 4.67 7.97 -11.47
N ALA A 102 4.39 7.63 -10.21
CA ALA A 102 5.35 6.95 -9.37
C ALA A 102 5.79 5.63 -10.01
N MET A 103 7.10 5.41 -9.97
CA MET A 103 7.73 4.11 -10.12
C MET A 103 8.20 3.65 -8.74
N PRO A 104 8.32 2.34 -8.47
CA PRO A 104 8.78 1.87 -7.16
C PRO A 104 10.03 2.59 -6.65
N GLU A 105 11.00 2.84 -7.53
CA GLU A 105 12.30 3.44 -7.20
C GLU A 105 12.24 4.94 -6.86
N SER A 106 11.15 5.63 -7.22
CA SER A 106 10.97 7.07 -7.01
C SER A 106 9.70 7.41 -6.22
N VAL A 107 9.03 6.42 -5.69
CA VAL A 107 7.72 6.58 -5.04
C VAL A 107 7.74 7.57 -3.86
N ASP A 108 8.85 7.66 -3.14
CA ASP A 108 9.02 8.60 -2.05
C ASP A 108 8.89 10.06 -2.52
N GLN A 109 9.51 10.40 -3.66
CA GLN A 109 9.45 11.74 -4.23
C GLN A 109 8.04 12.09 -4.71
N ASN A 110 7.36 11.15 -5.38
CA ASN A 110 5.99 11.37 -5.86
C ASN A 110 5.00 11.56 -4.71
N ILE A 111 5.12 10.78 -3.62
CA ILE A 111 4.27 10.97 -2.42
C ILE A 111 4.55 12.33 -1.77
N ASP A 112 5.81 12.71 -1.60
CA ASP A 112 6.16 13.98 -0.97
C ASP A 112 5.70 15.18 -1.84
N SER A 113 5.82 15.08 -3.17
CA SER A 113 5.31 16.06 -4.12
C SER A 113 3.78 16.16 -4.08
N ALA A 114 3.08 15.03 -4.19
CA ALA A 114 1.61 14.97 -4.09
C ALA A 114 1.11 15.49 -2.74
N GLY A 115 1.83 15.19 -1.65
CA GLY A 115 1.54 15.71 -0.31
C GLY A 115 1.66 17.23 -0.23
N ALA A 116 2.70 17.82 -0.81
CA ALA A 116 2.86 19.27 -0.88
C ALA A 116 1.75 19.93 -1.71
N MET A 117 1.40 19.37 -2.85
CA MET A 117 0.29 19.85 -3.68
C MET A 117 -1.06 19.76 -2.95
N THR A 118 -1.30 18.66 -2.22
CA THR A 118 -2.53 18.50 -1.42
C THR A 118 -2.63 19.53 -0.32
N GLN A 119 -1.54 19.80 0.38
CA GLN A 119 -1.51 20.81 1.45
C GLN A 119 -1.78 22.23 0.91
N PHE A 120 -1.41 22.52 -0.33
CA PHE A 120 -1.77 23.76 -0.98
C PHE A 120 -3.27 23.87 -1.30
N LEU A 121 -3.91 22.73 -1.64
CA LEU A 121 -5.35 22.68 -1.96
C LEU A 121 -6.23 22.57 -0.71
N MET A 122 -5.71 21.98 0.37
CA MET A 122 -6.38 21.71 1.63
C MET A 122 -5.43 22.08 2.79
N SER A 123 -5.32 23.36 3.09
CA SER A 123 -4.31 23.91 4.02
C SER A 123 -4.40 23.34 5.46
N ASP A 124 -5.56 22.85 5.86
CA ASP A 124 -5.88 22.31 7.18
C ASP A 124 -5.78 20.79 7.28
N LYS A 125 -5.54 20.09 6.17
CA LYS A 125 -5.55 18.62 6.12
C LYS A 125 -4.28 18.06 5.48
N LYS A 126 -3.85 16.92 6.00
CA LYS A 126 -2.71 16.17 5.46
C LYS A 126 -3.07 14.69 5.41
N PHE A 127 -2.97 14.09 4.24
CA PHE A 127 -3.18 12.65 4.11
C PHE A 127 -2.10 11.84 4.83
N ALA A 128 -2.53 10.74 5.45
CA ALA A 128 -1.62 9.76 6.02
C ALA A 128 -0.93 8.94 4.91
N PRO A 129 0.24 8.34 5.18
CA PRO A 129 0.90 7.45 4.22
C PRO A 129 0.00 6.29 3.74
N SER A 130 -0.94 5.84 4.58
CA SER A 130 -1.92 4.80 4.22
C SER A 130 -2.87 5.22 3.10
N THR A 131 -3.23 6.50 3.01
CA THR A 131 -4.06 7.02 1.93
C THR A 131 -3.30 7.02 0.60
N TRP A 132 -2.04 7.47 0.61
CA TRP A 132 -1.17 7.42 -0.57
C TRP A 132 -0.94 5.98 -1.05
N ALA A 133 -0.66 5.08 -0.11
CA ALA A 133 -0.51 3.65 -0.37
C ALA A 133 -1.74 3.05 -1.03
N TYR A 134 -2.93 3.39 -0.51
CA TYR A 134 -4.19 2.93 -1.10
C TYR A 134 -4.37 3.41 -2.54
N LEU A 135 -4.12 4.70 -2.81
CA LEU A 135 -4.24 5.28 -4.16
C LEU A 135 -3.26 4.65 -5.15
N LEU A 136 -2.05 4.31 -4.71
CA LEU A 136 -1.04 3.62 -5.52
C LEU A 136 -1.42 2.15 -5.75
N ALA A 137 -1.76 1.40 -4.70
CA ALA A 137 -2.15 0.00 -4.79
C ALA A 137 -3.45 -0.18 -5.60
N ALA A 138 -4.42 0.74 -5.49
CA ALA A 138 -5.62 0.76 -6.34
C ALA A 138 -5.27 0.95 -7.82
N ARG A 139 -4.22 1.69 -8.14
CA ARG A 139 -3.73 1.90 -9.51
C ARG A 139 -2.90 0.74 -10.03
N ASP A 140 -2.01 0.19 -9.19
CA ASP A 140 -1.14 -0.94 -9.54
C ASP A 140 -0.72 -1.72 -8.28
N CYS A 141 -1.48 -2.75 -7.93
CA CYS A 141 -1.20 -3.61 -6.77
C CYS A 141 -0.04 -4.60 -7.01
N HIS A 142 0.50 -4.69 -8.23
CA HIS A 142 1.69 -5.48 -8.49
C HIS A 142 2.97 -4.78 -8.01
N SER A 143 3.00 -3.45 -8.15
CA SER A 143 4.16 -2.60 -7.85
C SER A 143 4.06 -1.89 -6.50
N PHE A 144 2.84 -1.71 -5.95
CA PHE A 144 2.61 -0.89 -4.78
C PHE A 144 1.83 -1.62 -3.69
N ALA A 145 2.46 -1.71 -2.51
CA ALA A 145 1.90 -2.31 -1.31
C ALA A 145 1.00 -1.35 -0.53
N LEU A 146 0.08 -1.89 0.27
CA LEU A 146 -0.63 -1.12 1.29
C LEU A 146 0.32 -0.79 2.46
N TYR A 147 -0.05 0.22 3.26
CA TYR A 147 0.81 0.75 4.32
C TYR A 147 0.09 0.79 5.68
N ARG A 148 0.83 0.45 6.72
CA ARG A 148 0.46 0.67 8.13
C ARG A 148 1.68 1.15 8.93
N ASP A 149 1.48 2.16 9.78
CA ASP A 149 2.58 2.71 10.60
C ASP A 149 3.22 1.69 11.54
N VAL A 150 2.42 0.76 12.08
CA VAL A 150 2.93 -0.30 12.96
C VAL A 150 3.84 -1.26 12.20
N VAL A 151 3.47 -1.64 10.98
CA VAL A 151 4.31 -2.48 10.10
C VAL A 151 5.59 -1.73 9.73
N MET A 152 5.51 -0.46 9.37
CA MET A 152 6.68 0.36 9.06
C MET A 152 7.69 0.40 10.20
N LYS A 153 7.22 0.55 11.46
CA LYS A 153 8.10 0.58 12.64
C LYS A 153 8.83 -0.75 12.84
N GLN A 154 8.12 -1.86 12.71
CA GLN A 154 8.70 -3.20 12.85
C GLN A 154 9.66 -3.54 11.70
N VAL A 155 9.32 -3.15 10.47
CA VAL A 155 10.24 -3.27 9.32
C VAL A 155 11.51 -2.45 9.54
N ALA A 156 11.39 -1.22 10.06
CA ALA A 156 12.56 -0.41 10.40
C ALA A 156 13.44 -1.08 11.46
N GLU A 157 12.85 -1.69 12.47
CA GLU A 157 13.56 -2.44 13.50
C GLU A 157 14.28 -3.66 12.90
N ILE A 158 13.60 -4.48 12.09
CA ILE A 158 14.20 -5.64 11.39
C ILE A 158 15.38 -5.19 10.51
N CYS A 159 15.26 -4.06 9.84
CA CYS A 159 16.31 -3.50 8.98
C CYS A 159 17.41 -2.76 9.74
N GLY A 160 17.30 -2.56 11.05
CA GLY A 160 18.26 -1.80 11.86
C GLY A 160 18.26 -0.31 11.58
N ILE A 161 17.10 0.27 11.22
CA ILE A 161 16.95 1.69 10.87
C ILE A 161 16.59 2.50 12.10
N ASP A 162 17.48 3.42 12.48
CA ASP A 162 17.24 4.34 13.59
C ASP A 162 16.27 5.47 13.18
N LYS A 163 15.38 5.85 14.13
CA LYS A 163 14.50 7.01 14.04
C LYS A 163 13.66 7.09 12.74
N PRO A 164 12.95 6.04 12.36
CA PRO A 164 12.14 6.04 11.13
C PRO A 164 11.02 7.12 11.16
N ALA A 165 10.64 7.59 12.35
CA ALA A 165 9.63 8.64 12.49
C ALA A 165 10.10 10.02 11.99
N ALA A 166 11.41 10.28 11.92
CA ALA A 166 11.99 11.58 11.56
C ALA A 166 12.07 11.83 10.04
N VAL A 167 11.68 10.87 9.20
CA VAL A 167 11.75 10.99 7.74
C VAL A 167 10.40 11.38 7.12
N SER A 168 10.41 11.77 5.85
CA SER A 168 9.21 12.14 5.11
C SER A 168 8.21 10.97 4.98
N GLN A 169 6.97 11.28 4.63
CA GLN A 169 5.93 10.26 4.40
C GLN A 169 6.29 9.35 3.23
N GLY A 170 6.83 9.93 2.17
CA GLY A 170 7.30 9.16 1.01
C GLY A 170 8.36 8.14 1.39
N LYS A 171 9.37 8.54 2.18
CA LYS A 171 10.42 7.63 2.64
C LYS A 171 9.92 6.53 3.57
N LYS A 172 8.93 6.81 4.43
CA LYS A 172 8.27 5.79 5.26
C LYS A 172 7.55 4.75 4.40
N TYR A 173 6.82 5.25 3.40
CA TYR A 173 6.12 4.37 2.46
C TYR A 173 7.10 3.55 1.62
N ALA A 174 8.14 4.16 1.04
CA ALA A 174 9.13 3.47 0.23
C ALA A 174 9.78 2.31 0.99
N LEU A 175 10.11 2.50 2.29
CA LEU A 175 10.65 1.41 3.11
C LEU A 175 9.72 0.19 3.16
N VAL A 176 8.41 0.41 3.36
CA VAL A 176 7.43 -0.68 3.41
C VAL A 176 7.24 -1.31 2.03
N ASN A 177 7.17 -0.48 0.98
CA ASN A 177 6.98 -0.94 -0.39
C ASN A 177 8.17 -1.79 -0.87
N ASP A 178 9.40 -1.31 -0.69
CA ASP A 178 10.62 -2.04 -1.07
C ASP A 178 10.73 -3.36 -0.32
N THR A 179 10.35 -3.36 0.96
CA THR A 179 10.32 -4.58 1.78
C THR A 179 9.27 -5.56 1.25
N ALA A 180 8.07 -5.09 0.95
CA ALA A 180 6.99 -5.93 0.41
C ALA A 180 7.39 -6.52 -0.97
N LEU A 181 7.98 -5.71 -1.85
CA LEU A 181 8.45 -6.19 -3.16
C LEU A 181 9.54 -7.25 -3.00
N TYR A 182 10.51 -7.04 -2.10
CA TYR A 182 11.57 -8.01 -1.86
C TYR A 182 11.05 -9.31 -1.25
N LEU A 183 10.18 -9.24 -0.25
CA LEU A 183 9.56 -10.43 0.35
C LEU A 183 8.66 -11.16 -0.65
N GLY A 184 7.90 -10.42 -1.46
CA GLY A 184 7.12 -10.98 -2.55
C GLY A 184 7.99 -11.72 -3.58
N GLU A 185 9.16 -11.21 -3.91
CA GLU A 185 10.12 -11.92 -4.77
C GLU A 185 10.56 -13.26 -4.14
N LEU A 186 10.86 -13.28 -2.84
CA LEU A 186 11.21 -14.51 -2.15
C LEU A 186 10.08 -15.53 -2.13
N MET A 187 8.86 -15.06 -1.89
CA MET A 187 7.65 -15.90 -1.79
C MET A 187 7.23 -16.53 -3.12
N GLN A 188 7.61 -15.98 -4.25
CA GLN A 188 7.18 -16.48 -5.57
C GLN A 188 7.51 -17.96 -5.79
N ARG A 189 8.49 -18.50 -5.06
CA ARG A 189 8.86 -19.92 -5.14
C ARG A 189 8.05 -20.82 -4.21
N ASP A 190 7.48 -20.25 -3.14
CA ASP A 190 6.81 -20.96 -2.08
C ASP A 190 5.27 -20.86 -2.19
N VAL A 191 4.76 -19.88 -2.96
CA VAL A 191 3.34 -19.65 -3.21
C VAL A 191 3.00 -20.03 -4.64
N SER A 192 2.11 -21.03 -4.81
CA SER A 192 1.66 -21.51 -6.12
C SER A 192 0.30 -20.87 -6.44
N GLU A 193 0.30 -19.76 -7.16
CA GLU A 193 -0.92 -19.06 -7.61
C GLU A 193 -0.86 -18.79 -9.11
N GLU A 194 -1.99 -18.93 -9.82
CA GLU A 194 -2.10 -18.68 -11.27
C GLU A 194 -1.77 -17.21 -11.62
N SER A 195 -2.12 -16.27 -10.73
CA SER A 195 -1.83 -14.85 -10.87
C SER A 195 -1.10 -14.33 -9.64
N TYR A 196 0.23 -14.36 -9.68
CA TYR A 196 1.06 -13.89 -8.59
C TYR A 196 1.15 -12.35 -8.58
N ILE A 197 0.81 -11.72 -7.46
CA ILE A 197 0.84 -10.27 -7.25
C ILE A 197 1.93 -9.95 -6.23
N GLN A 198 3.12 -9.55 -6.70
CA GLN A 198 4.32 -9.47 -5.90
C GLN A 198 4.20 -8.56 -4.68
N ALA A 199 3.82 -7.28 -4.86
CA ALA A 199 3.72 -6.33 -3.74
C ALA A 199 2.64 -6.75 -2.75
N LEU A 200 1.52 -7.29 -3.24
CA LEU A 200 0.41 -7.72 -2.39
C LEU A 200 0.79 -8.95 -1.54
N ASN A 201 1.47 -9.93 -2.14
CA ASN A 201 1.95 -11.11 -1.42
C ASN A 201 2.95 -10.75 -0.32
N GLY A 202 3.94 -9.90 -0.62
CA GLY A 202 4.92 -9.47 0.39
C GLY A 202 4.30 -8.62 1.49
N GLN A 203 3.33 -7.75 1.16
CA GLN A 203 2.59 -6.98 2.15
C GLN A 203 1.73 -7.88 3.04
N ASP A 204 1.10 -8.90 2.47
CA ASP A 204 0.29 -9.85 3.24
C ASP A 204 1.14 -10.64 4.23
N PHE A 205 2.30 -11.13 3.79
CA PHE A 205 3.26 -11.78 4.67
C PHE A 205 3.64 -10.89 5.85
N LEU A 206 4.02 -9.63 5.59
CA LEU A 206 4.35 -8.67 6.64
C LEU A 206 3.19 -8.47 7.62
N TRP A 207 1.98 -8.29 7.09
CA TRP A 207 0.81 -8.05 7.90
C TRP A 207 0.48 -9.23 8.80
N VAL A 208 0.44 -10.44 8.23
CA VAL A 208 0.07 -11.66 8.97
C VAL A 208 1.11 -11.99 10.03
N VAL A 209 2.39 -11.95 9.67
CA VAL A 209 3.47 -12.31 10.60
C VAL A 209 3.62 -11.29 11.73
N LEU A 210 3.42 -10.00 11.44
CA LEU A 210 3.67 -8.95 12.43
C LEU A 210 2.43 -8.58 13.24
N MET A 211 1.20 -8.87 12.77
CA MET A 211 -0.02 -8.35 13.35
C MET A 211 -0.99 -9.42 13.88
N TYR A 212 -0.95 -10.63 13.33
CA TYR A 212 -1.76 -11.73 13.84
C TYR A 212 -0.99 -12.40 14.98
N SER A 213 -1.38 -12.11 16.23
CA SER A 213 -0.83 -12.79 17.40
C SER A 213 -1.22 -14.27 17.40
N GLU A 214 -0.34 -15.12 17.93
CA GLU A 214 -0.73 -16.43 18.40
C GLU A 214 -1.43 -16.25 19.75
N ASP A 215 -2.77 -16.29 19.77
CA ASP A 215 -3.55 -16.50 21.00
C ASP A 215 -3.81 -18.00 21.19
#